data_e9cd4340ef3dce1b9eacd8f100aa3c54
#
_entry.id   e9cd4340ef3dce1b9eacd8f100aa3c54
#
_cell.length_a   1.000
_cell.length_b   1.000
_cell.length_c   1.000
_cell.angle_alpha   90.00
_cell.angle_beta   90.00
_cell.angle_gamma   90.00
#
_symmetry.space_group_name_H-M   'P 1'
#
loop_
_entity.id
_entity.type
_entity.pdbx_description
1 polymer ?
#
loop_
_entity_poly.entity_id
_entity_poly.type
_entity_poly.pdbx_seq_one_letter_code
_entity_poly.pdbx_strand_id
1 'polypeptide(L)'
;MCDLLRINTDRGVMLTDGKSRFSINGKPIYHFLGGSTFSEYTVCHIGTVAKINPAAPLDKVCILSCGISTGLGAALNVAKPKKGHSVAVFGLGAVGLAAAEGARLSGASRIIGVDLNPSRFKEAKKFGVTELVNPKDHDKPVQQVIIEMTDGGVDRSIECTGNVQAMISAFECVHDGWGVAVLVGVPSKDDEFKTHPMNLLNERTLKGTFFGNYKPRTDLPGVVEKYMNKELEVEKFITHSIPFSEINKAFDYMLKGEGLRCIIRMEG
;
A
#
# COMPACT_ATOMS: atom_id res chain seq x y z
N MET A 1 -5.87 -11.33 7.46
CA MET A 1 -7.05 -10.45 7.52
C MET A 1 -8.01 -11.00 8.56
N CYS A 2 -8.74 -10.14 9.28
CA CYS A 2 -9.76 -10.57 10.26
C CYS A 2 -11.04 -10.99 9.53
N ASP A 3 -11.64 -12.13 9.90
CA ASP A 3 -12.87 -12.60 9.26
C ASP A 3 -14.07 -11.65 9.48
N LEU A 4 -14.11 -10.97 10.62
CA LEU A 4 -15.12 -9.93 10.88
C LEU A 4 -15.00 -8.74 9.94
N LEU A 5 -13.78 -8.34 9.59
CA LEU A 5 -13.53 -7.25 8.65
C LEU A 5 -13.99 -7.65 7.23
N ARG A 6 -13.68 -8.87 6.81
CA ARG A 6 -14.08 -9.41 5.49
C ARG A 6 -15.61 -9.46 5.37
N ILE A 7 -16.31 -9.92 6.41
CA ILE A 7 -17.78 -9.97 6.43
C ILE A 7 -18.38 -8.57 6.23
N ASN A 8 -17.80 -7.53 6.85
CA ASN A 8 -18.31 -6.17 6.77
C ASN A 8 -17.96 -5.45 5.44
N THR A 9 -16.82 -5.76 4.83
CA THR A 9 -16.38 -5.07 3.62
C THR A 9 -17.12 -5.52 2.36
N ASP A 10 -17.55 -6.76 2.30
CA ASP A 10 -18.14 -7.34 1.08
C ASP A 10 -19.63 -7.01 0.87
N ARG A 11 -20.33 -6.52 1.90
CA ARG A 11 -21.79 -6.38 1.84
C ARG A 11 -22.31 -5.02 1.42
N GLY A 12 -21.59 -3.94 1.67
CA GLY A 12 -22.03 -2.58 1.37
C GLY A 12 -23.31 -2.12 2.09
N VAL A 13 -23.77 -2.89 3.09
CA VAL A 13 -25.00 -2.66 3.87
C VAL A 13 -24.77 -3.01 5.34
N MET A 14 -25.66 -2.54 6.23
CA MET A 14 -25.61 -2.92 7.65
C MET A 14 -25.89 -4.40 7.83
N LEU A 15 -25.13 -5.04 8.74
CA LEU A 15 -25.30 -6.48 9.04
C LEU A 15 -26.60 -6.82 9.70
N THR A 16 -27.14 -5.89 10.51
CA THR A 16 -28.33 -6.13 11.35
C THR A 16 -29.63 -6.22 10.58
N ASP A 17 -29.77 -5.46 9.49
CA ASP A 17 -31.02 -5.34 8.75
C ASP A 17 -30.86 -5.43 7.22
N GLY A 18 -29.61 -5.60 6.72
CA GLY A 18 -29.30 -5.70 5.30
C GLY A 18 -29.59 -4.43 4.48
N LYS A 19 -29.73 -3.26 5.14
CA LYS A 19 -30.10 -2.00 4.47
C LYS A 19 -28.91 -1.04 4.44
N SER A 20 -28.87 -0.22 3.37
CA SER A 20 -28.01 0.95 3.31
C SER A 20 -28.59 2.10 4.16
N ARG A 21 -27.71 2.95 4.66
CA ARG A 21 -28.06 4.22 5.33
C ARG A 21 -27.98 5.43 4.39
N PHE A 22 -27.52 5.18 3.17
CA PHE A 22 -27.37 6.23 2.16
C PHE A 22 -28.35 6.03 1.01
N SER A 23 -28.82 7.13 0.45
CA SER A 23 -29.65 7.11 -0.75
C SER A 23 -29.43 8.36 -1.59
N ILE A 24 -29.66 8.24 -2.89
CA ILE A 24 -29.74 9.37 -3.83
C ILE A 24 -31.04 9.27 -4.61
N ASN A 25 -31.85 10.33 -4.59
CA ASN A 25 -33.17 10.35 -5.23
C ASN A 25 -34.04 9.12 -4.85
N GLY A 26 -34.01 8.73 -3.58
CA GLY A 26 -34.76 7.58 -3.04
C GLY A 26 -34.19 6.20 -3.39
N LYS A 27 -33.09 6.10 -4.16
CA LYS A 27 -32.42 4.84 -4.46
C LYS A 27 -31.29 4.59 -3.47
N PRO A 28 -31.21 3.38 -2.84
CA PRO A 28 -30.14 3.07 -1.90
C PRO A 28 -28.77 3.07 -2.59
N ILE A 29 -27.75 3.56 -1.88
CA ILE A 29 -26.34 3.50 -2.26
C ILE A 29 -25.62 2.61 -1.26
N TYR A 30 -24.74 1.73 -1.74
CA TYR A 30 -23.96 0.86 -0.89
C TYR A 30 -22.94 1.63 -0.04
N HIS A 31 -22.68 1.12 1.17
CA HIS A 31 -21.60 1.61 2.01
C HIS A 31 -20.24 1.24 1.40
N PHE A 32 -19.29 2.16 1.42
CA PHE A 32 -17.92 1.87 1.05
C PHE A 32 -17.20 1.20 2.23
N LEU A 33 -16.70 -0.01 2.03
CA LEU A 33 -15.99 -0.81 3.05
C LEU A 33 -16.77 -0.97 4.37
N GLY A 34 -18.09 -1.04 4.28
CA GLY A 34 -18.98 -1.21 5.43
C GLY A 34 -19.24 0.02 6.30
N GLY A 35 -18.57 1.15 6.05
CA GLY A 35 -18.64 2.33 6.89
C GLY A 35 -18.99 3.63 6.15
N SER A 36 -18.25 3.97 5.09
CA SER A 36 -18.34 5.26 4.39
C SER A 36 -18.06 6.46 5.32
N THR A 37 -16.78 6.80 5.46
CA THR A 37 -16.28 7.72 6.50
C THR A 37 -16.21 9.21 6.08
N PHE A 38 -16.74 9.58 4.91
CA PHE A 38 -16.85 11.00 4.54
C PHE A 38 -18.08 11.63 5.21
N SER A 39 -18.08 11.64 6.53
CA SER A 39 -19.10 12.27 7.39
C SER A 39 -18.54 12.49 8.78
N GLU A 40 -19.12 13.44 9.53
CA GLU A 40 -18.72 13.73 10.91
C GLU A 40 -18.92 12.53 11.85
N TYR A 41 -19.97 11.76 11.61
CA TYR A 41 -20.34 10.58 12.41
C TYR A 41 -20.43 9.35 11.53
N THR A 42 -19.77 8.27 11.96
CA THR A 42 -19.78 7.00 11.24
C THR A 42 -20.21 5.89 12.19
N VAL A 43 -21.22 5.12 11.78
CA VAL A 43 -21.63 3.90 12.48
C VAL A 43 -20.97 2.71 11.81
N CYS A 44 -20.20 1.94 12.57
CA CYS A 44 -19.49 0.76 12.06
C CYS A 44 -19.56 -0.39 13.06
N HIS A 45 -19.30 -1.60 12.58
CA HIS A 45 -19.24 -2.78 13.44
C HIS A 45 -18.02 -2.71 14.36
N ILE A 46 -18.18 -3.07 15.66
CA ILE A 46 -17.09 -3.05 16.66
C ILE A 46 -15.82 -3.82 16.22
N GLY A 47 -15.97 -4.82 15.37
CA GLY A 47 -14.85 -5.59 14.82
C GLY A 47 -13.96 -4.82 13.85
N THR A 48 -14.43 -3.67 13.32
CA THR A 48 -13.70 -2.85 12.34
C THR A 48 -12.94 -1.70 12.98
N VAL A 49 -13.02 -1.53 14.29
CA VAL A 49 -12.35 -0.46 15.03
C VAL A 49 -11.30 -1.00 15.98
N ALA A 50 -10.25 -0.21 16.20
CA ALA A 50 -9.23 -0.46 17.20
C ALA A 50 -9.05 0.80 18.05
N LYS A 51 -8.95 0.64 19.36
CA LYS A 51 -8.64 1.75 20.27
C LYS A 51 -7.16 2.08 20.16
N ILE A 52 -6.85 3.32 19.85
CA ILE A 52 -5.48 3.85 19.76
C ILE A 52 -5.18 4.76 20.95
N ASN A 53 -3.91 5.18 21.08
CA ASN A 53 -3.49 6.15 22.07
C ASN A 53 -4.30 7.44 21.94
N PRO A 54 -4.98 7.92 23.01
CA PRO A 54 -5.80 9.14 22.95
C PRO A 54 -5.01 10.42 22.72
N ALA A 55 -3.69 10.41 22.99
CA ALA A 55 -2.81 11.55 22.72
C ALA A 55 -2.31 11.59 21.25
N ALA A 56 -2.63 10.58 20.43
CA ALA A 56 -2.20 10.54 19.04
C ALA A 56 -2.90 11.63 18.22
N PRO A 57 -2.17 12.44 17.42
CA PRO A 57 -2.76 13.46 16.57
C PRO A 57 -3.54 12.79 15.43
N LEU A 58 -4.87 12.89 15.49
CA LEU A 58 -5.77 12.17 14.56
C LEU A 58 -5.55 12.56 13.10
N ASP A 59 -5.22 13.82 12.83
CA ASP A 59 -4.91 14.33 11.49
C ASP A 59 -3.61 13.78 10.89
N LYS A 60 -2.82 13.04 11.67
CA LYS A 60 -1.61 12.35 11.23
C LYS A 60 -1.84 10.84 11.17
N VAL A 61 -2.32 10.26 12.27
CA VAL A 61 -2.40 8.80 12.37
C VAL A 61 -3.55 8.18 11.56
N CYS A 62 -4.53 8.97 11.10
CA CYS A 62 -5.63 8.48 10.27
C CYS A 62 -5.13 7.78 8.98
N ILE A 63 -3.97 8.15 8.43
CA ILE A 63 -3.41 7.52 7.23
C ILE A 63 -2.87 6.11 7.49
N LEU A 64 -2.69 5.71 8.75
CA LEU A 64 -2.22 4.37 9.13
C LEU A 64 -3.31 3.30 9.03
N SER A 65 -4.55 3.70 8.81
CA SER A 65 -5.70 2.79 8.80
C SER A 65 -5.73 1.80 7.61
N CYS A 66 -4.99 2.07 6.53
CA CYS A 66 -5.01 1.23 5.33
C CYS A 66 -3.65 1.22 4.61
N GLY A 67 -3.49 2.00 3.55
CA GLY A 67 -2.42 1.88 2.56
C GLY A 67 -1.01 2.02 3.12
N ILE A 68 -0.79 2.92 4.07
CA ILE A 68 0.54 3.12 4.66
C ILE A 68 0.95 1.88 5.49
N SER A 69 0.06 1.39 6.35
CA SER A 69 0.32 0.14 7.09
C SER A 69 0.46 -1.06 6.16
N THR A 70 -0.33 -1.11 5.09
CA THR A 70 -0.20 -2.17 4.07
C THR A 70 1.20 -2.20 3.46
N GLY A 71 1.70 -1.06 2.98
CA GLY A 71 3.03 -0.98 2.39
C GLY A 71 4.14 -1.28 3.39
N LEU A 72 4.10 -0.66 4.57
CA LEU A 72 5.04 -0.94 5.66
C LEU A 72 5.07 -2.43 6.02
N GLY A 73 3.90 -3.04 6.23
CA GLY A 73 3.79 -4.44 6.58
C GLY A 73 4.18 -5.38 5.44
N ALA A 74 3.94 -5.02 4.19
CA ALA A 74 4.42 -5.79 3.05
C ALA A 74 5.94 -5.96 3.07
N ALA A 75 6.67 -4.91 3.45
CA ALA A 75 8.11 -4.99 3.66
C ALA A 75 8.46 -5.68 4.99
N LEU A 76 8.00 -5.16 6.13
CA LEU A 76 8.45 -5.57 7.45
C LEU A 76 7.99 -6.98 7.85
N ASN A 77 6.77 -7.37 7.49
CA ASN A 77 6.15 -8.60 7.95
C ASN A 77 6.15 -9.73 6.92
N VAL A 78 6.17 -9.39 5.61
CA VAL A 78 6.00 -10.38 4.52
C VAL A 78 7.26 -10.58 3.71
N ALA A 79 7.82 -9.53 3.11
CA ALA A 79 9.06 -9.59 2.33
C ALA A 79 10.28 -9.81 3.25
N LYS A 80 10.29 -9.18 4.41
CA LYS A 80 11.33 -9.32 5.44
C LYS A 80 12.74 -9.17 4.88
N PRO A 81 13.08 -8.06 4.22
CA PRO A 81 14.43 -7.84 3.78
C PRO A 81 15.35 -7.78 5.00
N LYS A 82 16.56 -8.31 4.84
CA LYS A 82 17.62 -8.22 5.87
C LYS A 82 18.49 -6.99 5.59
N LYS A 83 19.29 -6.62 6.59
CA LYS A 83 20.33 -5.59 6.40
C LYS A 83 21.24 -5.99 5.22
N GLY A 84 21.43 -5.03 4.31
CA GLY A 84 22.25 -5.23 3.11
C GLY A 84 21.51 -5.76 1.89
N HIS A 85 20.25 -6.24 2.04
CA HIS A 85 19.47 -6.73 0.89
C HIS A 85 19.15 -5.64 -0.13
N SER A 86 18.96 -6.06 -1.37
CA SER A 86 18.38 -5.30 -2.47
C SER A 86 16.85 -5.50 -2.53
N VAL A 87 16.10 -4.42 -2.75
CA VAL A 87 14.63 -4.45 -2.80
C VAL A 87 14.13 -3.67 -4.01
N ALA A 88 13.30 -4.27 -4.85
CA ALA A 88 12.58 -3.58 -5.90
C ALA A 88 11.14 -3.26 -5.46
N VAL A 89 10.67 -2.02 -5.67
CA VAL A 89 9.31 -1.60 -5.37
C VAL A 89 8.65 -1.10 -6.64
N PHE A 90 7.61 -1.80 -7.08
CA PHE A 90 6.83 -1.46 -8.27
C PHE A 90 5.63 -0.61 -7.90
N GLY A 91 5.58 0.61 -8.47
CA GLY A 91 4.59 1.63 -8.13
C GLY A 91 5.02 2.48 -6.93
N LEU A 92 5.27 3.78 -7.18
CA LEU A 92 5.72 4.75 -6.19
C LEU A 92 4.57 5.67 -5.71
N GLY A 93 3.37 5.11 -5.63
CA GLY A 93 2.26 5.69 -4.90
C GLY A 93 2.44 5.55 -3.38
N ALA A 94 1.46 5.96 -2.60
CA ALA A 94 1.57 5.96 -1.15
C ALA A 94 1.85 4.57 -0.54
N VAL A 95 1.30 3.49 -1.12
CA VAL A 95 1.55 2.11 -0.66
C VAL A 95 2.99 1.69 -0.98
N GLY A 96 3.45 1.95 -2.21
CA GLY A 96 4.81 1.59 -2.61
C GLY A 96 5.88 2.39 -1.87
N LEU A 97 5.64 3.69 -1.63
CA LEU A 97 6.55 4.51 -0.82
C LEU A 97 6.57 4.04 0.66
N ALA A 98 5.45 3.56 1.19
CA ALA A 98 5.43 2.92 2.50
C ALA A 98 6.19 1.59 2.51
N ALA A 99 6.14 0.81 1.42
CA ALA A 99 6.95 -0.39 1.27
C ALA A 99 8.45 -0.06 1.19
N ALA A 100 8.83 0.99 0.45
CA ALA A 100 10.20 1.47 0.38
C ALA A 100 10.71 1.93 1.75
N GLU A 101 9.90 2.67 2.52
CA GLU A 101 10.21 3.05 3.91
C GLU A 101 10.40 1.82 4.80
N GLY A 102 9.53 0.82 4.68
CA GLY A 102 9.68 -0.44 5.41
C GLY A 102 10.96 -1.19 5.05
N ALA A 103 11.37 -1.19 3.78
CA ALA A 103 12.63 -1.75 3.33
C ALA A 103 13.83 -0.96 3.90
N ARG A 104 13.77 0.36 3.92
CA ARG A 104 14.78 1.23 4.55
C ARG A 104 14.93 0.93 6.04
N LEU A 105 13.81 0.85 6.77
CA LEU A 105 13.79 0.53 8.20
C LEU A 105 14.35 -0.86 8.49
N SER A 106 14.23 -1.80 7.56
CA SER A 106 14.85 -3.14 7.64
C SER A 106 16.35 -3.14 7.35
N GLY A 107 16.92 -2.00 6.92
CA GLY A 107 18.33 -1.87 6.60
C GLY A 107 18.71 -2.36 5.20
N ALA A 108 17.78 -2.38 4.25
CA ALA A 108 18.08 -2.64 2.84
C ALA A 108 19.12 -1.65 2.33
N SER A 109 20.12 -2.13 1.59
CA SER A 109 21.21 -1.30 1.07
C SER A 109 20.90 -0.66 -0.27
N ARG A 110 20.06 -1.32 -1.06
CA ARG A 110 19.58 -0.83 -2.36
C ARG A 110 18.07 -0.95 -2.42
N ILE A 111 17.40 0.14 -2.75
CA ILE A 111 15.95 0.19 -2.92
C ILE A 111 15.67 0.79 -4.30
N ILE A 112 15.26 -0.06 -5.23
CA ILE A 112 15.01 0.28 -6.62
C ILE A 112 13.52 0.58 -6.77
N GLY A 113 13.19 1.84 -7.04
CA GLY A 113 11.82 2.27 -7.28
C GLY A 113 11.48 2.20 -8.77
N VAL A 114 10.38 1.54 -9.11
CA VAL A 114 9.89 1.37 -10.48
C VAL A 114 8.55 2.09 -10.63
N ASP A 115 8.47 3.07 -11.53
CA ASP A 115 7.21 3.78 -11.84
C ASP A 115 7.22 4.34 -13.27
N LEU A 116 6.05 4.42 -13.86
CA LEU A 116 5.84 5.03 -15.20
C LEU A 116 5.76 6.56 -15.15
N ASN A 117 5.55 7.13 -13.96
CA ASN A 117 5.41 8.56 -13.75
C ASN A 117 6.68 9.16 -13.13
N PRO A 118 7.51 9.88 -13.90
CA PRO A 118 8.77 10.44 -13.40
C PRO A 118 8.56 11.50 -12.29
N SER A 119 7.35 12.08 -12.17
CA SER A 119 7.07 13.04 -11.10
C SER A 119 7.18 12.42 -9.70
N ARG A 120 7.00 11.09 -9.59
CA ARG A 120 7.14 10.33 -8.34
C ARG A 120 8.60 10.17 -7.88
N PHE A 121 9.54 10.29 -8.78
CA PHE A 121 10.95 10.00 -8.53
C PHE A 121 11.59 10.93 -7.49
N LYS A 122 11.23 12.22 -7.53
CA LYS A 122 11.74 13.18 -6.56
C LYS A 122 11.29 12.84 -5.13
N GLU A 123 10.02 12.49 -4.98
CA GLU A 123 9.46 12.14 -3.68
C GLU A 123 10.00 10.81 -3.17
N ALA A 124 10.22 9.83 -4.04
CA ALA A 124 10.69 8.49 -3.68
C ALA A 124 12.00 8.50 -2.88
N LYS A 125 12.89 9.44 -3.17
CA LYS A 125 14.17 9.58 -2.45
C LYS A 125 13.97 9.87 -0.95
N LYS A 126 12.90 10.56 -0.55
CA LYS A 126 12.56 10.83 0.85
C LYS A 126 12.19 9.55 1.62
N PHE A 127 11.85 8.49 0.92
CA PHE A 127 11.46 7.20 1.46
C PHE A 127 12.56 6.14 1.35
N GLY A 128 13.79 6.56 1.09
CA GLY A 128 14.95 5.69 1.05
C GLY A 128 15.19 4.99 -0.29
N VAL A 129 14.45 5.35 -1.35
CA VAL A 129 14.71 4.84 -2.70
C VAL A 129 16.07 5.36 -3.16
N THR A 130 16.96 4.43 -3.52
CA THR A 130 18.35 4.71 -3.96
C THR A 130 18.48 4.81 -5.46
N GLU A 131 17.69 4.04 -6.20
CA GLU A 131 17.73 3.94 -7.65
C GLU A 131 16.32 3.97 -8.22
N LEU A 132 16.18 4.48 -9.44
CA LEU A 132 14.89 4.72 -10.08
C LEU A 132 14.90 4.14 -11.48
N VAL A 133 13.84 3.43 -11.84
CA VAL A 133 13.66 2.82 -13.16
C VAL A 133 12.28 3.21 -13.70
N ASN A 134 12.25 3.85 -14.85
CA ASN A 134 11.04 4.01 -15.63
C ASN A 134 11.04 2.95 -16.74
N PRO A 135 10.10 2.01 -16.73
CA PRO A 135 10.04 0.98 -17.78
C PRO A 135 9.97 1.52 -19.20
N LYS A 136 9.47 2.75 -19.39
CA LYS A 136 9.37 3.39 -20.72
C LYS A 136 10.72 3.88 -21.28
N ASP A 137 11.73 3.99 -20.42
CA ASP A 137 13.05 4.48 -20.83
C ASP A 137 13.96 3.33 -21.33
N HIS A 138 13.43 2.10 -21.43
CA HIS A 138 14.17 0.91 -21.79
C HIS A 138 13.46 0.11 -22.90
N ASP A 139 14.24 -0.41 -23.83
CA ASP A 139 13.74 -1.31 -24.89
C ASP A 139 13.55 -2.76 -24.39
N LYS A 140 14.06 -3.07 -23.19
CA LYS A 140 13.97 -4.38 -22.55
C LYS A 140 12.84 -4.43 -21.52
N PRO A 141 12.26 -5.62 -21.25
CA PRO A 141 11.37 -5.81 -20.11
C PRO A 141 12.03 -5.36 -18.79
N VAL A 142 11.26 -4.69 -17.95
CA VAL A 142 11.80 -4.05 -16.72
C VAL A 142 12.44 -5.07 -15.76
N GLN A 143 11.97 -6.31 -15.71
CA GLN A 143 12.60 -7.37 -14.93
C GLN A 143 14.03 -7.67 -15.39
N GLN A 144 14.30 -7.64 -16.70
CA GLN A 144 15.65 -7.83 -17.22
C GLN A 144 16.56 -6.65 -16.87
N VAL A 145 16.03 -5.43 -16.92
CA VAL A 145 16.78 -4.23 -16.49
C VAL A 145 17.20 -4.39 -15.03
N ILE A 146 16.28 -4.80 -14.15
CA ILE A 146 16.56 -4.97 -12.72
C ILE A 146 17.55 -6.11 -12.49
N ILE A 147 17.43 -7.24 -13.19
CA ILE A 147 18.37 -8.37 -13.11
C ILE A 147 19.79 -7.93 -13.46
N GLU A 148 19.95 -7.19 -14.56
CA GLU A 148 21.25 -6.66 -15.00
C GLU A 148 21.83 -5.64 -13.99
N MET A 149 20.99 -4.78 -13.40
CA MET A 149 21.41 -3.82 -12.37
C MET A 149 21.87 -4.47 -11.07
N THR A 150 21.44 -5.70 -10.81
CA THR A 150 21.60 -6.38 -9.51
C THR A 150 22.36 -7.69 -9.59
N ASP A 151 22.98 -7.96 -10.73
CA ASP A 151 23.80 -9.17 -10.97
C ASP A 151 23.05 -10.47 -10.60
N GLY A 152 21.88 -10.67 -11.23
CA GLY A 152 21.07 -11.88 -11.10
C GLY A 152 19.72 -11.72 -10.44
N GLY A 153 19.35 -10.52 -10.01
CA GLY A 153 18.05 -10.18 -9.45
C GLY A 153 18.10 -9.63 -8.04
N VAL A 154 16.98 -9.05 -7.58
CA VAL A 154 16.87 -8.51 -6.22
C VAL A 154 16.54 -9.59 -5.21
N ASP A 155 16.94 -9.39 -3.95
CA ASP A 155 16.55 -10.29 -2.85
C ASP A 155 15.05 -10.27 -2.60
N ARG A 156 14.43 -9.12 -2.74
CA ARG A 156 12.99 -8.90 -2.49
C ARG A 156 12.39 -7.99 -3.54
N SER A 157 11.16 -8.26 -3.93
CA SER A 157 10.35 -7.33 -4.69
C SER A 157 8.98 -7.13 -4.03
N ILE A 158 8.41 -5.94 -4.16
CA ILE A 158 7.08 -5.60 -3.63
C ILE A 158 6.31 -4.88 -4.72
N GLU A 159 5.20 -5.46 -5.14
CA GLU A 159 4.37 -4.92 -6.19
C GLU A 159 3.16 -4.18 -5.59
N CYS A 160 2.98 -2.91 -5.95
CA CYS A 160 1.99 -2.00 -5.37
C CYS A 160 1.13 -1.28 -6.43
N THR A 161 1.14 -1.73 -7.67
CA THR A 161 0.35 -1.09 -8.75
C THR A 161 -0.98 -1.77 -9.00
N GLY A 162 -1.07 -3.08 -8.83
CA GLY A 162 -2.19 -3.91 -9.24
C GLY A 162 -2.20 -4.25 -10.74
N ASN A 163 -1.19 -3.86 -11.48
CA ASN A 163 -1.05 -4.24 -12.89
C ASN A 163 -0.42 -5.63 -13.00
N VAL A 164 -1.09 -6.57 -13.68
CA VAL A 164 -0.63 -7.97 -13.77
C VAL A 164 0.74 -8.09 -14.44
N GLN A 165 1.04 -7.26 -15.44
CA GLN A 165 2.36 -7.27 -16.06
C GLN A 165 3.45 -6.81 -15.08
N ALA A 166 3.15 -5.82 -14.24
CA ALA A 166 4.06 -5.42 -13.15
C ALA A 166 4.21 -6.52 -12.08
N MET A 167 3.14 -7.27 -11.78
CA MET A 167 3.20 -8.42 -10.88
C MET A 167 4.12 -9.51 -11.41
N ILE A 168 4.04 -9.83 -12.71
CA ILE A 168 4.91 -10.79 -13.37
C ILE A 168 6.36 -10.30 -13.32
N SER A 169 6.59 -9.04 -13.70
CA SER A 169 7.92 -8.44 -13.66
C SER A 169 8.53 -8.42 -12.25
N ALA A 170 7.71 -8.15 -11.23
CA ALA A 170 8.16 -8.18 -9.83
C ALA A 170 8.55 -9.60 -9.39
N PHE A 171 7.85 -10.63 -9.87
CA PHE A 171 8.21 -12.02 -9.57
C PHE A 171 9.46 -12.48 -10.37
N GLU A 172 9.57 -12.07 -11.61
CA GLU A 172 10.67 -12.49 -12.47
C GLU A 172 12.00 -11.77 -12.18
N CYS A 173 11.97 -10.59 -11.55
CA CYS A 173 13.17 -9.83 -11.22
C CYS A 173 13.84 -10.24 -9.90
N VAL A 174 13.26 -11.15 -9.11
CA VAL A 174 13.92 -11.62 -7.90
C VAL A 174 14.93 -12.71 -8.20
N HIS A 175 15.97 -12.80 -7.39
CA HIS A 175 17.07 -13.74 -7.56
C HIS A 175 16.60 -15.20 -7.44
N ASP A 176 17.15 -16.08 -8.28
CA ASP A 176 16.99 -17.53 -8.13
C ASP A 176 17.53 -18.00 -6.79
N GLY A 177 16.95 -19.04 -6.21
CA GLY A 177 17.38 -19.66 -4.95
C GLY A 177 16.80 -19.05 -3.69
N TRP A 178 16.67 -17.70 -3.58
CA TRP A 178 16.20 -17.07 -2.33
C TRP A 178 15.30 -15.86 -2.51
N GLY A 179 15.08 -15.43 -3.74
CA GLY A 179 14.28 -14.25 -4.05
C GLY A 179 12.81 -14.39 -3.62
N VAL A 180 12.25 -13.33 -3.04
CA VAL A 180 10.84 -13.30 -2.62
C VAL A 180 10.14 -12.12 -3.23
N ALA A 181 9.09 -12.38 -3.99
CA ALA A 181 8.16 -11.37 -4.51
C ALA A 181 6.89 -11.31 -3.66
N VAL A 182 6.42 -10.10 -3.36
CA VAL A 182 5.21 -9.85 -2.57
C VAL A 182 4.23 -9.01 -3.39
N LEU A 183 3.07 -9.56 -3.70
CA LEU A 183 1.99 -8.87 -4.39
C LEU A 183 1.09 -8.15 -3.36
N VAL A 184 0.87 -6.86 -3.58
CA VAL A 184 0.06 -5.98 -2.73
C VAL A 184 -1.02 -5.27 -3.52
N GLY A 185 -0.70 -4.88 -4.75
CA GLY A 185 -1.64 -4.20 -5.64
C GLY A 185 -2.86 -5.08 -5.94
N VAL A 186 -4.03 -4.46 -6.07
CA VAL A 186 -5.28 -5.19 -6.38
C VAL A 186 -5.48 -5.17 -7.90
N PRO A 187 -5.44 -6.31 -8.57
CA PRO A 187 -5.67 -6.39 -10.01
C PRO A 187 -7.15 -6.23 -10.35
N SER A 188 -7.46 -6.07 -11.64
CA SER A 188 -8.83 -6.15 -12.13
C SER A 188 -9.41 -7.55 -11.90
N LYS A 189 -10.74 -7.64 -11.76
CA LYS A 189 -11.43 -8.86 -11.33
C LYS A 189 -11.12 -10.10 -12.20
N ASP A 190 -10.96 -9.89 -13.51
CA ASP A 190 -10.78 -10.95 -14.49
C ASP A 190 -9.31 -11.14 -14.92
N ASP A 191 -8.39 -10.42 -14.26
CA ASP A 191 -6.97 -10.53 -14.55
C ASP A 191 -6.38 -11.82 -13.94
N GLU A 192 -5.51 -12.47 -14.72
CA GLU A 192 -4.82 -13.69 -14.33
C GLU A 192 -3.31 -13.51 -14.29
N PHE A 193 -2.70 -13.95 -13.20
CA PHE A 193 -1.26 -14.04 -13.08
C PHE A 193 -0.76 -15.33 -13.74
N LYS A 194 -0.01 -15.20 -14.84
CA LYS A 194 0.58 -16.35 -15.55
C LYS A 194 2.11 -16.28 -15.45
N THR A 195 2.73 -17.37 -15.04
CA THR A 195 4.18 -17.48 -14.94
C THR A 195 4.66 -18.84 -15.41
N HIS A 196 5.91 -18.91 -15.87
CA HIS A 196 6.51 -20.19 -16.22
C HIS A 196 6.83 -20.99 -14.93
N PRO A 197 6.48 -22.29 -14.84
CA PRO A 197 6.72 -23.09 -13.64
C PRO A 197 8.19 -23.11 -13.19
N MET A 198 9.15 -22.95 -14.12
CA MET A 198 10.57 -22.87 -13.80
C MET A 198 10.92 -21.71 -12.85
N ASN A 199 10.15 -20.63 -12.84
CA ASN A 199 10.36 -19.57 -11.86
C ASN A 199 10.20 -20.07 -10.41
N LEU A 200 9.31 -21.04 -10.19
CA LEU A 200 9.13 -21.67 -8.86
C LEU A 200 10.18 -22.79 -8.64
N LEU A 201 10.51 -23.55 -9.67
CA LEU A 201 11.53 -24.60 -9.58
C LEU A 201 12.94 -24.03 -9.36
N ASN A 202 13.18 -22.80 -9.79
CA ASN A 202 14.40 -22.05 -9.46
C ASN A 202 14.37 -21.45 -8.04
N GLU A 203 13.49 -21.96 -7.17
CA GLU A 203 13.37 -21.59 -5.74
C GLU A 203 12.99 -20.14 -5.47
N ARG A 204 12.42 -19.43 -6.45
CA ARG A 204 11.78 -18.12 -6.22
C ARG A 204 10.50 -18.30 -5.42
N THR A 205 10.24 -17.42 -4.50
CA THR A 205 9.02 -17.44 -3.67
C THR A 205 8.07 -16.32 -4.07
N LEU A 206 6.81 -16.68 -4.34
CA LEU A 206 5.71 -15.71 -4.53
C LEU A 206 4.81 -15.69 -3.31
N LYS A 207 4.54 -14.49 -2.80
CA LYS A 207 3.62 -14.23 -1.67
C LYS A 207 2.65 -13.12 -2.03
N GLY A 208 1.55 -13.04 -1.28
CA GLY A 208 0.63 -11.92 -1.37
C GLY A 208 0.26 -11.42 0.03
N THR A 209 -0.17 -10.18 0.12
CA THR A 209 -0.70 -9.64 1.35
C THR A 209 -1.76 -8.59 1.07
N PHE A 210 -2.84 -8.62 1.84
CA PHE A 210 -3.93 -7.66 1.72
C PHE A 210 -3.76 -6.44 2.62
N PHE A 211 -3.16 -6.62 3.79
CA PHE A 211 -2.98 -5.57 4.81
C PHE A 211 -1.58 -5.60 5.45
N GLY A 212 -0.54 -5.95 4.69
CA GLY A 212 0.81 -6.04 5.22
C GLY A 212 0.96 -7.09 6.34
N ASN A 213 0.12 -8.13 6.33
CA ASN A 213 0.05 -9.17 7.36
C ASN A 213 -0.15 -8.65 8.80
N TYR A 214 -0.66 -7.43 8.95
CA TYR A 214 -1.11 -6.94 10.25
C TYR A 214 -2.47 -7.55 10.63
N LYS A 215 -2.68 -7.74 11.92
CA LYS A 215 -3.98 -7.97 12.55
C LYS A 215 -4.51 -6.61 13.03
N PRO A 216 -5.43 -5.94 12.30
CA PRO A 216 -5.71 -4.51 12.51
C PRO A 216 -6.00 -4.14 13.96
N ARG A 217 -6.82 -4.93 14.68
CA ARG A 217 -7.23 -4.60 16.06
C ARG A 217 -6.10 -4.68 17.06
N THR A 218 -5.14 -5.59 16.85
CA THR A 218 -4.02 -5.82 17.79
C THR A 218 -2.77 -5.05 17.41
N ASP A 219 -2.51 -4.91 16.11
CA ASP A 219 -1.22 -4.44 15.64
C ASP A 219 -1.22 -2.94 15.30
N LEU A 220 -2.35 -2.38 14.80
CA LEU A 220 -2.43 -0.94 14.47
C LEU A 220 -2.16 -0.02 15.67
N PRO A 221 -2.66 -0.30 16.87
CA PRO A 221 -2.28 0.49 18.04
C PRO A 221 -0.75 0.55 18.24
N GLY A 222 -0.05 -0.57 18.02
CA GLY A 222 1.41 -0.62 18.08
C GLY A 222 2.10 0.19 16.96
N VAL A 223 1.51 0.27 15.77
CA VAL A 223 2.02 1.12 14.68
C VAL A 223 1.86 2.60 15.05
N VAL A 224 0.74 2.97 15.70
CA VAL A 224 0.53 4.33 16.22
C VAL A 224 1.55 4.66 17.31
N GLU A 225 1.85 3.72 18.24
CA GLU A 225 2.90 3.94 19.25
C GLU A 225 4.28 4.15 18.61
N LYS A 226 4.63 3.43 17.56
CA LYS A 226 5.89 3.68 16.83
C LYS A 226 5.96 5.11 16.28
N TYR A 227 4.86 5.64 15.76
CA TYR A 227 4.79 7.03 15.37
C TYR A 227 4.96 7.97 16.56
N MET A 228 4.25 7.73 17.68
CA MET A 228 4.36 8.55 18.89
C MET A 228 5.79 8.57 19.47
N ASN A 229 6.49 7.43 19.36
CA ASN A 229 7.89 7.29 19.77
C ASN A 229 8.91 7.82 18.75
N LYS A 230 8.45 8.41 17.62
CA LYS A 230 9.31 8.89 16.52
C LYS A 230 10.14 7.81 15.82
N GLU A 231 9.71 6.57 15.90
CA GLU A 231 10.29 5.43 15.18
C GLU A 231 9.75 5.34 13.74
N LEU A 232 8.62 5.99 13.47
CA LEU A 232 7.95 6.07 12.18
C LEU A 232 7.57 7.51 11.89
N GLU A 233 7.91 8.01 10.71
CA GLU A 233 7.55 9.34 10.24
C GLU A 233 6.39 9.21 9.23
N VAL A 234 5.23 9.81 9.54
CA VAL A 234 4.04 9.73 8.70
C VAL A 234 3.73 11.03 7.95
N GLU A 235 4.23 12.15 8.45
CA GLU A 235 3.97 13.49 7.87
C GLU A 235 4.39 13.60 6.41
N LYS A 236 5.48 12.93 6.02
CA LYS A 236 5.99 12.94 4.64
C LYS A 236 5.04 12.32 3.61
N PHE A 237 4.04 11.55 4.07
CA PHE A 237 2.98 11.03 3.20
C PHE A 237 1.85 12.02 2.99
N ILE A 238 1.68 13.02 3.88
CA ILE A 238 0.57 13.97 3.85
C ILE A 238 0.97 15.13 2.95
N THR A 239 0.41 15.19 1.76
CA THR A 239 0.72 16.22 0.77
C THR A 239 -0.27 17.38 0.76
N HIS A 240 -1.50 17.12 1.20
CA HIS A 240 -2.57 18.11 1.22
C HIS A 240 -3.41 17.96 2.48
N SER A 241 -4.00 19.09 2.93
CA SER A 241 -5.00 19.12 3.99
C SER A 241 -6.04 20.19 3.61
N ILE A 242 -7.28 19.81 3.50
CA ILE A 242 -8.37 20.67 3.03
C ILE A 242 -9.63 20.49 3.90
N PRO A 243 -10.54 21.47 3.97
CA PRO A 243 -11.82 21.33 4.65
C PRO A 243 -12.74 20.36 3.88
N PHE A 244 -13.71 19.78 4.58
CA PHE A 244 -14.67 18.86 3.98
C PHE A 244 -15.49 19.51 2.85
N SER A 245 -15.77 20.81 2.94
CA SER A 245 -16.45 21.59 1.89
C SER A 245 -15.73 21.54 0.53
N GLU A 246 -14.41 21.27 0.51
CA GLU A 246 -13.60 21.15 -0.70
C GLU A 246 -13.32 19.68 -1.09
N ILE A 247 -14.10 18.71 -0.61
CA ILE A 247 -13.83 17.28 -0.84
C ILE A 247 -13.66 16.92 -2.33
N ASN A 248 -14.39 17.57 -3.23
CA ASN A 248 -14.26 17.35 -4.67
C ASN A 248 -12.86 17.68 -5.18
N LYS A 249 -12.22 18.72 -4.62
CA LYS A 249 -10.82 19.07 -4.93
C LYS A 249 -9.84 17.98 -4.49
N ALA A 250 -10.12 17.27 -3.38
CA ALA A 250 -9.31 16.12 -2.98
C ALA A 250 -9.38 14.99 -4.01
N PHE A 251 -10.57 14.74 -4.56
CA PHE A 251 -10.72 13.77 -5.65
C PHE A 251 -9.99 14.21 -6.92
N ASP A 252 -10.02 15.51 -7.25
CA ASP A 252 -9.26 16.05 -8.39
C ASP A 252 -7.76 15.83 -8.22
N TYR A 253 -7.19 16.09 -7.04
CA TYR A 253 -5.79 15.79 -6.73
C TYR A 253 -5.47 14.30 -6.90
N MET A 254 -6.35 13.44 -6.42
CA MET A 254 -6.19 12.00 -6.54
C MET A 254 -6.21 11.54 -8.01
N LEU A 255 -7.17 12.00 -8.79
CA LEU A 255 -7.31 11.64 -10.22
C LEU A 255 -6.15 12.13 -11.06
N LYS A 256 -5.61 13.31 -10.76
CA LYS A 256 -4.43 13.87 -11.43
C LYS A 256 -3.11 13.28 -10.94
N GLY A 257 -3.14 12.47 -9.87
CA GLY A 257 -1.93 11.94 -9.26
C GLY A 257 -1.06 13.00 -8.55
N GLU A 258 -1.64 14.13 -8.15
CA GLU A 258 -0.97 15.30 -7.57
C GLU A 258 -0.75 15.17 -6.06
N GLY A 259 -0.63 13.99 -5.51
CA GLY A 259 -0.40 13.83 -4.09
C GLY A 259 -0.27 12.39 -3.66
N LEU A 260 0.09 12.17 -2.39
CA LEU A 260 0.13 10.85 -1.77
C LEU A 260 -1.06 10.62 -0.87
N ARG A 261 -1.30 11.55 0.07
CA ARG A 261 -2.47 11.57 0.96
C ARG A 261 -2.97 13.00 1.13
N CYS A 262 -4.27 13.16 0.99
CA CYS A 262 -4.98 14.39 1.29
C CYS A 262 -5.81 14.18 2.56
N ILE A 263 -5.56 14.96 3.59
CA ILE A 263 -6.36 14.95 4.82
C ILE A 263 -7.56 15.85 4.63
N ILE A 264 -8.73 15.31 4.88
CA ILE A 264 -10.00 16.06 4.86
C ILE A 264 -10.38 16.37 6.29
N ARG A 265 -10.48 17.66 6.63
CA ARG A 265 -10.89 18.11 7.95
C ARG A 265 -12.39 18.30 7.98
N MET A 266 -13.05 17.62 8.93
CA MET A 266 -14.51 17.72 9.11
C MET A 266 -14.92 19.04 9.74
N GLU A 267 -14.02 19.67 10.52
CA GLU A 267 -14.21 21.00 11.08
C GLU A 267 -13.81 22.04 10.02
N GLY A 268 -14.74 22.89 9.64
CA GLY A 268 -14.59 24.02 8.73
C GLY A 268 -14.86 25.32 9.42
#